data_96f181662b528a9efddd7bfba0e31685
#
_entry.id   96f181662b528a9efddd7bfba0e31685
#
_cell.length_a   1.000
_cell.length_b   1.000
_cell.length_c   1.000
_cell.angle_alpha   90.00
_cell.angle_beta   90.00
_cell.angle_gamma   90.00
#
_symmetry.space_group_name_H-M   'P 1'
#
loop_
_entity.id
_entity.type
_entity.pdbx_description
1 polymer ?
#
loop_
_entity_poly.entity_id
_entity_poly.type
_entity_poly.pdbx_seq_one_letter_code
_entity_poly.pdbx_strand_id
1 'polypeptide(L)'
;MIAIVDKAYYDILRDKLSEFNIKAFPSFESKILKGAVATHPDMSLFKFDEETLIASHESFEYYNEIFKATKINVINANEDPLEKYLGDVKFNALRVGEHLICKKNACADAIMNRFDECKTINSSQGYVKCSVIDIGSEYFVTDDKYLQKIINGLGHKSILLEKGLVKIKDYDYGFIGGASGYASDKIFLTGLIKDEANRISLEEFAREINKELIYLTEYDIFDVGTLMIMED
;
A
#
# COMPACT_ATOMS: atom_id res chain seq x y z
N MET A 1 -14.48 10.20 -0.15
CA MET A 1 -13.34 9.24 -0.15
C MET A 1 -13.36 8.40 1.11
N ILE A 2 -12.94 7.14 1.01
CA ILE A 2 -12.85 6.19 2.12
C ILE A 2 -11.40 5.68 2.20
N ALA A 3 -10.83 5.64 3.41
CA ALA A 3 -9.54 5.05 3.68
C ALA A 3 -9.67 3.84 4.61
N ILE A 4 -9.02 2.74 4.28
CA ILE A 4 -8.75 1.65 5.22
C ILE A 4 -7.36 1.92 5.80
N VAL A 5 -7.27 2.01 7.12
CA VAL A 5 -6.05 2.30 7.86
C VAL A 5 -5.78 1.23 8.91
N ASP A 6 -4.52 0.98 9.22
CA ASP A 6 -4.14 0.03 10.25
C ASP A 6 -4.93 0.27 11.55
N LYS A 7 -5.60 -0.77 12.03
CA LYS A 7 -6.42 -0.73 13.25
C LYS A 7 -5.65 -0.24 14.48
N ALA A 8 -4.34 -0.56 14.57
CA ALA A 8 -3.51 -0.15 15.69
C ALA A 8 -3.25 1.37 15.72
N TYR A 9 -3.32 2.05 14.58
CA TYR A 9 -3.08 3.48 14.42
C TYR A 9 -4.33 4.27 14.03
N TYR A 10 -5.50 3.62 14.02
CA TYR A 10 -6.76 4.18 13.54
C TYR A 10 -7.11 5.51 14.21
N ASP A 11 -7.06 5.59 15.54
CA ASP A 11 -7.46 6.81 16.27
C ASP A 11 -6.56 8.02 15.94
N ILE A 12 -5.27 7.78 15.68
CA ILE A 12 -4.31 8.83 15.32
C ILE A 12 -4.56 9.32 13.88
N LEU A 13 -4.79 8.40 12.95
CA LEU A 13 -4.86 8.71 11.51
C LEU A 13 -6.26 9.18 11.08
N ARG A 14 -7.32 8.68 11.73
CA ARG A 14 -8.72 9.03 11.42
C ARG A 14 -8.95 10.55 11.45
N ASP A 15 -8.55 11.19 12.54
CA ASP A 15 -8.83 12.61 12.74
C ASP A 15 -8.05 13.47 11.71
N LYS A 16 -6.80 13.07 11.41
CA LYS A 16 -5.96 13.72 10.41
C LYS A 16 -6.48 13.55 8.99
N LEU A 17 -6.92 12.36 8.61
CA LEU A 17 -7.52 12.10 7.30
C LEU A 17 -8.85 12.84 7.12
N SER A 18 -9.62 13.05 8.20
CA SER A 18 -10.87 13.80 8.15
C SER A 18 -10.68 15.28 7.73
N GLU A 19 -9.53 15.89 8.01
CA GLU A 19 -9.18 17.24 7.56
C GLU A 19 -9.14 17.36 6.02
N PHE A 20 -8.97 16.23 5.32
CA PHE A 20 -8.96 16.10 3.86
C PHE A 20 -10.25 15.50 3.28
N ASN A 21 -11.35 15.45 4.05
CA ASN A 21 -12.62 14.81 3.68
C ASN A 21 -12.48 13.31 3.36
N ILE A 22 -11.54 12.63 4.00
CA ILE A 22 -11.33 11.20 3.91
C ILE A 22 -11.91 10.54 5.16
N LYS A 23 -12.95 9.72 4.98
CA LYS A 23 -13.54 8.93 6.06
C LYS A 23 -12.72 7.67 6.27
N ALA A 24 -12.02 7.57 7.38
CA ALA A 24 -11.22 6.40 7.71
C ALA A 24 -12.05 5.30 8.38
N PHE A 25 -11.70 4.05 8.09
CA PHE A 25 -12.16 2.86 8.79
C PHE A 25 -10.95 2.03 9.21
N PRO A 26 -10.99 1.36 10.38
CA PRO A 26 -9.92 0.47 10.79
C PRO A 26 -9.84 -0.74 9.84
N SER A 27 -8.65 -1.26 9.65
CA SER A 27 -8.45 -2.50 8.89
C SER A 27 -9.00 -3.70 9.65
N PHE A 28 -9.25 -4.78 8.91
CA PHE A 28 -9.53 -6.08 9.49
C PHE A 28 -8.29 -6.59 10.25
N GLU A 29 -8.50 -7.15 11.44
CA GLU A 29 -7.44 -7.82 12.18
C GLU A 29 -7.42 -9.30 11.84
N SER A 30 -6.39 -9.73 11.11
CA SER A 30 -6.23 -11.12 10.70
C SER A 30 -6.08 -12.06 11.90
N LYS A 31 -6.76 -13.19 11.85
CA LYS A 31 -6.61 -14.27 12.84
C LYS A 31 -5.41 -15.17 12.51
N ILE A 32 -4.93 -15.10 11.28
CA ILE A 32 -3.85 -15.92 10.73
C ILE A 32 -2.51 -15.22 10.90
N LEU A 33 -2.41 -13.96 10.47
CA LEU A 33 -1.20 -13.15 10.58
C LEU A 33 -0.92 -12.74 12.03
N LYS A 34 0.34 -12.44 12.37
CA LYS A 34 0.77 -12.11 13.73
C LYS A 34 1.59 -10.83 13.76
N GLY A 35 1.69 -10.24 14.95
CA GLY A 35 2.47 -9.01 15.20
C GLY A 35 1.90 -7.80 14.48
N ALA A 36 2.75 -6.88 14.07
CA ALA A 36 2.34 -5.63 13.43
C ALA A 36 1.54 -5.86 12.13
N VAL A 37 1.92 -6.84 11.33
CA VAL A 37 1.29 -7.11 10.02
C VAL A 37 -0.12 -7.70 10.11
N ALA A 38 -0.58 -8.10 11.30
CA ALA A 38 -1.93 -8.65 11.47
C ALA A 38 -3.05 -7.64 11.19
N THR A 39 -2.74 -6.35 11.29
CA THR A 39 -3.67 -5.24 11.02
C THR A 39 -3.31 -4.41 9.79
N HIS A 40 -2.24 -4.77 9.07
CA HIS A 40 -1.84 -4.08 7.85
C HIS A 40 -2.84 -4.32 6.71
N PRO A 41 -3.47 -3.28 6.12
CA PRO A 41 -4.45 -3.44 5.05
C PRO A 41 -3.92 -4.23 3.85
N ASP A 42 -2.71 -3.94 3.40
CA ASP A 42 -2.09 -4.54 2.20
C ASP A 42 -1.66 -6.01 2.36
N MET A 43 -1.83 -6.57 3.57
CA MET A 43 -1.64 -8.00 3.81
C MET A 43 -2.90 -8.84 3.57
N SER A 44 -4.08 -8.21 3.49
CA SER A 44 -5.37 -8.87 3.29
C SER A 44 -6.24 -8.24 2.21
N LEU A 45 -5.77 -7.13 1.62
CA LEU A 45 -6.54 -6.34 0.67
C LEU A 45 -5.62 -5.84 -0.46
N PHE A 46 -6.04 -6.05 -1.71
CA PHE A 46 -5.36 -5.55 -2.90
C PHE A 46 -6.27 -4.57 -3.66
N LYS A 47 -5.78 -3.35 -3.91
CA LYS A 47 -6.45 -2.37 -4.77
C LYS A 47 -6.15 -2.71 -6.23
N PHE A 48 -7.18 -3.26 -6.94
CA PHE A 48 -7.03 -3.59 -8.35
C PHE A 48 -7.13 -2.35 -9.24
N ASP A 49 -8.12 -1.49 -8.97
CA ASP A 49 -8.32 -0.19 -9.62
C ASP A 49 -9.13 0.74 -8.68
N GLU A 50 -9.61 1.87 -9.20
CA GLU A 50 -10.31 2.87 -8.41
C GLU A 50 -11.70 2.41 -7.91
N GLU A 51 -12.26 1.36 -8.51
CA GLU A 51 -13.59 0.83 -8.16
C GLU A 51 -13.55 -0.62 -7.65
N THR A 52 -12.37 -1.25 -7.58
CA THR A 52 -12.27 -2.69 -7.29
C THR A 52 -11.21 -2.99 -6.24
N LEU A 53 -11.63 -3.64 -5.17
CA LEU A 53 -10.76 -4.23 -4.15
C LEU A 53 -10.88 -5.76 -4.19
N ILE A 54 -9.77 -6.47 -3.98
CA ILE A 54 -9.73 -7.93 -3.79
C ILE A 54 -9.33 -8.20 -2.36
N ALA A 55 -10.21 -8.82 -1.59
CA ALA A 55 -10.03 -9.10 -0.17
C ALA A 55 -9.74 -10.58 0.08
N SER A 56 -8.95 -10.89 1.10
CA SER A 56 -8.79 -12.26 1.61
C SER A 56 -10.15 -12.82 2.04
N HIS A 57 -10.26 -14.14 2.06
CA HIS A 57 -11.52 -14.79 2.43
C HIS A 57 -11.95 -14.42 3.86
N GLU A 58 -11.02 -14.41 4.83
CA GLU A 58 -11.34 -14.04 6.22
C GLU A 58 -11.77 -12.58 6.40
N SER A 59 -11.32 -11.65 5.53
CA SER A 59 -11.60 -10.22 5.63
C SER A 59 -12.73 -9.74 4.72
N PHE A 60 -13.18 -10.56 3.79
CA PHE A 60 -14.13 -10.19 2.74
C PHE A 60 -15.43 -9.57 3.28
N GLU A 61 -16.12 -10.26 4.17
CA GLU A 61 -17.41 -9.78 4.70
C GLU A 61 -17.26 -8.42 5.41
N TYR A 62 -16.14 -8.24 6.12
CA TYR A 62 -15.84 -6.99 6.82
C TYR A 62 -15.69 -5.81 5.84
N TYR A 63 -14.90 -5.98 4.79
CA TYR A 63 -14.70 -4.92 3.80
C TYR A 63 -15.92 -4.73 2.90
N ASN A 64 -16.61 -5.80 2.53
CA ASN A 64 -17.85 -5.72 1.76
C ASN A 64 -18.91 -4.90 2.50
N GLU A 65 -19.03 -5.02 3.81
CA GLU A 65 -19.95 -4.21 4.62
C GLU A 65 -19.55 -2.72 4.63
N ILE A 66 -18.24 -2.40 4.71
CA ILE A 66 -17.76 -1.01 4.67
C ILE A 66 -18.10 -0.33 3.34
N PHE A 67 -17.95 -1.04 2.24
CA PHE A 67 -18.08 -0.47 0.89
C PHE A 67 -19.47 -0.68 0.27
N LYS A 68 -20.42 -1.38 0.92
CA LYS A 68 -21.74 -1.76 0.35
C LYS A 68 -22.60 -0.61 -0.16
N ALA A 69 -22.40 0.61 0.37
CA ALA A 69 -23.15 1.81 -0.03
C ALA A 69 -22.37 2.72 -0.98
N THR A 70 -21.27 2.25 -1.53
CA THR A 70 -20.39 2.96 -2.44
C THR A 70 -20.38 2.32 -3.82
N LYS A 71 -19.61 2.87 -4.76
CA LYS A 71 -19.35 2.25 -6.07
C LYS A 71 -18.27 1.16 -6.02
N ILE A 72 -17.58 1.04 -4.89
CA ILE A 72 -16.44 0.14 -4.75
C ILE A 72 -16.94 -1.30 -4.66
N ASN A 73 -16.47 -2.13 -5.59
CA ASN A 73 -16.74 -3.56 -5.63
C ASN A 73 -15.67 -4.32 -4.85
N VAL A 74 -16.05 -5.02 -3.80
CA VAL A 74 -15.13 -5.88 -3.05
C VAL A 74 -15.30 -7.32 -3.53
N ILE A 75 -14.21 -7.94 -3.97
CA ILE A 75 -14.19 -9.31 -4.50
C ILE A 75 -13.53 -10.22 -3.49
N ASN A 76 -14.18 -11.33 -3.17
CA ASN A 76 -13.58 -12.39 -2.34
C ASN A 76 -12.54 -13.16 -3.15
N ALA A 77 -11.30 -13.17 -2.68
CA ALA A 77 -10.24 -13.97 -3.30
C ALA A 77 -10.49 -15.49 -3.14
N ASN A 78 -11.31 -15.90 -2.18
CA ASN A 78 -11.46 -17.29 -1.73
C ASN A 78 -10.14 -17.91 -1.26
N GLU A 79 -9.19 -17.09 -0.88
CA GLU A 79 -7.88 -17.43 -0.36
C GLU A 79 -7.55 -16.54 0.84
N ASP A 80 -6.74 -17.08 1.75
CA ASP A 80 -6.22 -16.36 2.90
C ASP A 80 -4.69 -16.31 2.88
N PRO A 81 -4.05 -15.29 3.49
CA PRO A 81 -2.62 -15.32 3.74
C PRO A 81 -2.27 -16.50 4.66
N LEU A 82 -1.01 -16.88 4.70
CA LEU A 82 -0.48 -17.83 5.67
C LEU A 82 0.33 -17.09 6.73
N GLU A 83 0.52 -17.71 7.89
CA GLU A 83 1.22 -17.05 9.01
C GLU A 83 2.67 -16.67 8.70
N LYS A 84 3.33 -17.42 7.82
CA LYS A 84 4.77 -17.30 7.57
C LYS A 84 5.09 -16.83 6.16
N TYR A 85 6.18 -16.08 6.04
CA TYR A 85 6.79 -15.75 4.76
C TYR A 85 7.15 -17.04 3.96
N LEU A 86 6.82 -17.16 2.72
CA LEU A 86 6.23 -16.25 1.70
C LEU A 86 4.67 -16.23 1.68
N GLY A 87 4.00 -17.06 2.46
CA GLY A 87 2.55 -17.19 2.37
C GLY A 87 1.79 -15.99 2.90
N ASP A 88 2.42 -15.17 3.72
CA ASP A 88 1.85 -13.93 4.28
C ASP A 88 1.67 -12.81 3.24
N VAL A 89 2.46 -12.80 2.15
CA VAL A 89 2.45 -11.72 1.14
C VAL A 89 1.48 -11.92 -0.02
N LYS A 90 0.47 -12.78 0.12
CA LYS A 90 -0.47 -13.12 -0.96
C LYS A 90 -1.15 -11.93 -1.61
N PHE A 91 -1.45 -10.88 -0.84
CA PHE A 91 -2.12 -9.66 -1.30
C PHE A 91 -1.14 -8.51 -1.54
N ASN A 92 0.11 -8.67 -1.13
CA ASN A 92 1.14 -7.62 -1.23
C ASN A 92 1.74 -7.54 -2.64
N ALA A 93 0.92 -7.13 -3.60
CA ALA A 93 1.25 -6.98 -5.00
C ALA A 93 1.04 -5.53 -5.45
N LEU A 94 1.64 -5.13 -6.55
CA LEU A 94 1.55 -3.78 -7.11
C LEU A 94 1.11 -3.84 -8.57
N ARG A 95 0.06 -3.10 -8.89
CA ARG A 95 -0.32 -2.82 -10.28
C ARG A 95 0.46 -1.61 -10.79
N VAL A 96 1.07 -1.73 -11.97
CA VAL A 96 1.77 -0.65 -12.68
C VAL A 96 1.24 -0.61 -14.11
N GLY A 97 0.32 0.31 -14.38
CA GLY A 97 -0.41 0.33 -15.63
C GLY A 97 -1.16 -0.97 -15.90
N GLU A 98 -0.78 -1.68 -16.97
CA GLU A 98 -1.34 -3.00 -17.33
C GLU A 98 -0.58 -4.18 -16.70
N HIS A 99 0.49 -3.91 -15.95
CA HIS A 99 1.36 -4.94 -15.39
C HIS A 99 1.07 -5.18 -13.90
N LEU A 100 1.25 -6.43 -13.49
CA LEU A 100 1.28 -6.85 -12.09
C LEU A 100 2.72 -7.16 -11.69
N ILE A 101 3.21 -6.52 -10.64
CA ILE A 101 4.48 -6.88 -10.00
C ILE A 101 4.15 -7.60 -8.70
N CYS A 102 4.53 -8.85 -8.58
CA CYS A 102 4.24 -9.67 -7.39
C CYS A 102 5.26 -10.79 -7.20
N LYS A 103 5.23 -11.46 -6.08
CA LYS A 103 5.92 -12.73 -5.89
C LYS A 103 5.04 -13.85 -6.45
N LYS A 104 5.23 -14.24 -7.72
CA LYS A 104 4.34 -15.15 -8.46
C LYS A 104 3.96 -16.45 -7.70
N ASN A 105 4.92 -17.06 -7.03
CA ASN A 105 4.67 -18.29 -6.28
C ASN A 105 4.00 -18.11 -4.91
N ALA A 106 3.62 -16.89 -4.58
CA ALA A 106 2.96 -16.55 -3.32
C ALA A 106 1.72 -15.66 -3.50
N CYS A 107 1.62 -14.94 -4.62
CA CYS A 107 0.50 -14.05 -4.91
C CYS A 107 -0.80 -14.85 -5.08
N ALA A 108 -1.92 -14.30 -4.58
CA ALA A 108 -3.23 -14.92 -4.70
C ALA A 108 -3.65 -15.12 -6.16
N ASP A 109 -4.22 -16.27 -6.48
CA ASP A 109 -4.70 -16.59 -7.83
C ASP A 109 -5.77 -15.62 -8.30
N ALA A 110 -6.64 -15.16 -7.39
CA ALA A 110 -7.66 -14.17 -7.68
C ALA A 110 -7.10 -12.82 -8.17
N ILE A 111 -5.87 -12.48 -7.78
CA ILE A 111 -5.15 -11.30 -8.28
C ILE A 111 -4.49 -11.63 -9.63
N MET A 112 -3.70 -12.71 -9.68
CA MET A 112 -2.92 -13.08 -10.87
C MET A 112 -3.81 -13.32 -12.09
N ASN A 113 -4.95 -13.99 -11.93
CA ASN A 113 -5.88 -14.31 -13.02
C ASN A 113 -6.56 -13.08 -13.66
N ARG A 114 -6.33 -11.88 -13.13
CA ARG A 114 -6.80 -10.62 -13.70
C ARG A 114 -5.81 -9.95 -14.64
N PHE A 115 -4.63 -10.54 -14.78
CA PHE A 115 -3.56 -10.04 -15.64
C PHE A 115 -3.12 -11.13 -16.63
N ASP A 116 -2.76 -10.73 -17.83
CA ASP A 116 -2.10 -11.63 -18.75
C ASP A 116 -0.77 -12.11 -18.17
N GLU A 117 -0.43 -13.38 -18.41
CA GLU A 117 0.82 -13.97 -17.88
C GLU A 117 2.06 -13.19 -18.30
N CYS A 118 2.07 -12.68 -19.55
CA CYS A 118 3.17 -11.86 -20.07
C CYS A 118 3.27 -10.46 -19.42
N LYS A 119 2.20 -9.98 -18.78
CA LYS A 119 2.15 -8.72 -18.03
C LYS A 119 2.41 -8.91 -16.53
N THR A 120 2.56 -10.15 -16.07
CA THR A 120 2.88 -10.45 -14.68
C THR A 120 4.39 -10.60 -14.50
N ILE A 121 4.98 -9.72 -13.70
CA ILE A 121 6.43 -9.64 -13.45
C ILE A 121 6.73 -10.24 -12.08
N ASN A 122 7.62 -11.24 -12.04
CA ASN A 122 8.01 -11.86 -10.77
C ASN A 122 9.01 -10.98 -10.01
N SER A 123 8.64 -10.59 -8.80
CA SER A 123 9.56 -9.91 -7.88
C SER A 123 10.50 -10.88 -7.18
N SER A 124 11.72 -10.42 -6.86
CA SER A 124 12.66 -11.15 -6.01
C SER A 124 12.20 -11.20 -4.55
N GLN A 125 11.47 -10.18 -4.07
CA GLN A 125 10.93 -10.07 -2.73
C GLN A 125 9.38 -10.15 -2.72
N GLY A 126 8.78 -10.41 -1.54
CA GLY A 126 7.33 -10.57 -1.40
C GLY A 126 6.58 -9.27 -1.07
N TYR A 127 7.17 -8.38 -0.28
CA TYR A 127 6.54 -7.13 0.17
C TYR A 127 6.60 -6.02 -0.90
N VAL A 128 5.97 -6.27 -2.05
CA VAL A 128 6.09 -5.39 -3.23
C VAL A 128 5.33 -4.08 -3.01
N LYS A 129 4.05 -4.15 -2.58
CA LYS A 129 3.23 -2.94 -2.35
C LYS A 129 3.77 -2.11 -1.21
N CYS A 130 4.15 -2.76 -0.10
CA CYS A 130 4.76 -2.07 1.05
C CYS A 130 6.02 -1.27 0.66
N SER A 131 6.81 -1.75 -0.31
CA SER A 131 8.06 -1.09 -0.74
C SER A 131 7.85 0.05 -1.74
N VAL A 132 6.60 0.35 -2.16
CA VAL A 132 6.33 1.32 -3.22
C VAL A 132 5.19 2.25 -2.87
N ILE A 133 5.43 3.57 -2.89
CA ILE A 133 4.38 4.57 -2.98
C ILE A 133 3.89 4.61 -4.42
N ASP A 134 2.64 4.27 -4.64
CA ASP A 134 1.95 4.42 -5.92
C ASP A 134 1.24 5.78 -5.96
N ILE A 135 1.62 6.63 -6.92
CA ILE A 135 1.10 7.98 -7.10
C ILE A 135 0.27 8.00 -8.39
N GLY A 136 -0.95 7.46 -8.30
CA GLY A 136 -1.91 7.41 -9.40
C GLY A 136 -1.48 6.51 -10.56
N SER A 137 -0.73 5.47 -10.30
CA SER A 137 -0.21 4.51 -11.29
C SER A 137 0.67 5.13 -12.39
N GLU A 138 1.14 6.35 -12.20
CA GLU A 138 1.96 7.10 -13.15
C GLU A 138 3.36 7.38 -12.61
N TYR A 139 3.44 7.75 -11.33
CA TYR A 139 4.67 8.07 -10.63
C TYR A 139 4.84 7.19 -9.40
N PHE A 140 6.09 6.90 -9.04
CA PHE A 140 6.37 5.96 -7.95
C PHE A 140 7.54 6.43 -7.10
N VAL A 141 7.50 6.07 -5.83
CA VAL A 141 8.65 6.20 -4.92
C VAL A 141 8.91 4.85 -4.28
N THR A 142 10.14 4.42 -4.21
CA THR A 142 10.48 3.13 -3.63
C THR A 142 11.79 3.19 -2.85
N ASP A 143 11.96 2.29 -1.91
CA ASP A 143 13.21 2.01 -1.20
C ASP A 143 13.93 0.74 -1.72
N ASP A 144 13.43 0.16 -2.84
CA ASP A 144 13.97 -1.05 -3.46
C ASP A 144 14.50 -0.79 -4.88
N LYS A 145 15.81 -0.90 -5.06
CA LYS A 145 16.51 -0.70 -6.35
C LYS A 145 15.99 -1.62 -7.46
N TYR A 146 15.59 -2.84 -7.11
CA TYR A 146 15.11 -3.79 -8.11
C TYR A 146 13.70 -3.40 -8.59
N LEU A 147 12.82 -3.01 -7.68
CA LEU A 147 11.49 -2.51 -8.03
C LEU A 147 11.59 -1.21 -8.84
N GLN A 148 12.48 -0.28 -8.46
CA GLN A 148 12.73 0.93 -9.25
C GLN A 148 13.11 0.60 -10.69
N LYS A 149 14.05 -0.35 -10.87
CA LYS A 149 14.50 -0.78 -12.22
C LYS A 149 13.33 -1.35 -13.05
N ILE A 150 12.46 -2.17 -12.43
CA ILE A 150 11.28 -2.71 -13.12
C ILE A 150 10.35 -1.58 -13.53
N ILE A 151 9.96 -0.71 -12.60
CA ILE A 151 9.01 0.40 -12.83
C ILE A 151 9.51 1.32 -13.94
N ASN A 152 10.79 1.72 -13.89
CA ASN A 152 11.39 2.55 -14.93
C ASN A 152 11.47 1.81 -16.28
N GLY A 153 11.73 0.51 -16.27
CA GLY A 153 11.73 -0.35 -17.46
C GLY A 153 10.38 -0.49 -18.14
N LEU A 154 9.28 -0.29 -17.39
CA LEU A 154 7.91 -0.22 -17.89
C LEU A 154 7.53 1.18 -18.43
N GLY A 155 8.45 2.14 -18.40
CA GLY A 155 8.24 3.51 -18.91
C GLY A 155 7.66 4.49 -17.89
N HIS A 156 7.53 4.09 -16.63
CA HIS A 156 7.07 4.97 -15.55
C HIS A 156 8.23 5.66 -14.84
N LYS A 157 7.97 6.82 -14.27
CA LYS A 157 8.98 7.59 -13.54
C LYS A 157 8.96 7.21 -12.05
N SER A 158 10.15 6.93 -11.49
CA SER A 158 10.28 6.68 -10.06
C SER A 158 11.56 7.24 -9.47
N ILE A 159 11.51 7.58 -8.18
CA ILE A 159 12.70 7.89 -7.38
C ILE A 159 12.99 6.79 -6.38
N LEU A 160 14.25 6.72 -5.96
CA LEU A 160 14.73 5.79 -4.95
C LEU A 160 15.08 6.55 -3.68
N LEU A 161 14.50 6.12 -2.56
CA LEU A 161 14.90 6.55 -1.22
C LEU A 161 15.78 5.46 -0.57
N GLU A 162 16.47 5.82 0.50
CA GLU A 162 17.22 4.85 1.28
C GLU A 162 16.31 3.91 2.08
N LYS A 163 16.80 2.70 2.32
CA LYS A 163 16.11 1.75 3.24
C LYS A 163 16.31 2.16 4.69
N GLY A 164 15.34 1.77 5.55
CA GLY A 164 15.46 1.97 6.99
C GLY A 164 14.96 3.33 7.49
N LEU A 165 14.35 4.13 6.63
CA LEU A 165 13.75 5.42 7.01
C LEU A 165 12.48 5.26 7.86
N VAL A 166 11.75 4.16 7.66
CA VAL A 166 10.42 3.92 8.19
C VAL A 166 10.49 3.02 9.40
N LYS A 167 9.80 3.39 10.47
CA LYS A 167 9.68 2.56 11.68
C LYS A 167 8.52 1.58 11.55
N ILE A 168 8.66 0.41 12.12
CA ILE A 168 7.60 -0.57 12.32
C ILE A 168 7.84 -1.30 13.64
N LYS A 169 6.78 -1.66 14.33
CA LYS A 169 6.87 -2.38 15.59
C LYS A 169 7.39 -3.81 15.37
N ASP A 170 8.29 -4.26 16.22
CA ASP A 170 8.85 -5.62 16.27
C ASP A 170 9.71 -6.03 15.05
N TYR A 171 10.10 -5.08 14.18
CA TYR A 171 11.00 -5.29 13.04
C TYR A 171 12.08 -4.21 13.00
N ASP A 172 13.19 -4.47 12.32
CA ASP A 172 14.30 -3.54 12.21
C ASP A 172 13.92 -2.24 11.48
N TYR A 173 13.09 -2.33 10.43
CA TYR A 173 12.54 -1.20 9.67
C TYR A 173 11.28 -1.61 8.92
N GLY A 174 10.42 -0.64 8.65
CA GLY A 174 9.25 -0.75 7.77
C GLY A 174 9.56 -0.26 6.36
N PHE A 175 8.53 -0.21 5.52
CA PHE A 175 8.63 0.13 4.11
C PHE A 175 7.96 1.47 3.79
N ILE A 176 8.51 2.19 2.80
CA ILE A 176 8.03 3.53 2.44
C ILE A 176 6.59 3.51 1.89
N GLY A 177 6.22 2.51 1.10
CA GLY A 177 4.87 2.34 0.59
C GLY A 177 3.87 1.96 1.68
N GLY A 178 4.32 1.18 2.69
CA GLY A 178 3.52 0.85 3.88
C GLY A 178 3.21 2.06 4.77
N ALA A 179 4.03 3.10 4.68
CA ALA A 179 3.86 4.35 5.44
C ALA A 179 3.16 5.46 4.64
N SER A 180 2.46 5.13 3.55
CA SER A 180 1.93 6.12 2.62
C SER A 180 0.56 5.78 2.05
N GLY A 181 -0.08 6.78 1.42
CA GLY A 181 -1.28 6.66 0.59
C GLY A 181 -1.34 7.79 -0.43
N TYR A 182 -2.19 7.65 -1.43
CA TYR A 182 -2.39 8.67 -2.45
C TYR A 182 -3.88 8.83 -2.78
N ALA A 183 -4.34 10.07 -2.85
CA ALA A 183 -5.66 10.45 -3.35
C ALA A 183 -5.71 11.94 -3.67
N SER A 184 -6.53 12.34 -4.64
CA SER A 184 -6.83 13.75 -4.97
C SER A 184 -5.57 14.62 -5.10
N ASP A 185 -4.57 14.13 -5.84
CA ASP A 185 -3.27 14.81 -6.07
C ASP A 185 -2.41 15.02 -4.81
N LYS A 186 -2.71 14.32 -3.72
CA LYS A 186 -1.97 14.37 -2.46
C LYS A 186 -1.30 13.05 -2.13
N ILE A 187 -0.03 13.13 -1.78
CA ILE A 187 0.75 12.01 -1.24
C ILE A 187 0.72 12.15 0.27
N PHE A 188 0.06 11.23 0.93
CA PHE A 188 -0.03 11.19 2.39
C PHE A 188 1.09 10.32 2.95
N LEU A 189 1.82 10.83 3.93
CA LEU A 189 2.77 10.09 4.74
C LEU A 189 2.29 10.04 6.19
N THR A 190 2.49 8.93 6.86
CA THR A 190 2.10 8.74 8.27
C THR A 190 2.84 9.66 9.21
N GLY A 191 4.06 10.08 8.87
CA GLY A 191 4.90 10.96 9.67
C GLY A 191 6.10 11.52 8.91
N LEU A 192 7.01 12.17 9.63
CA LEU A 192 8.14 12.90 9.08
C LEU A 192 9.33 11.98 8.75
N ILE A 193 9.92 12.15 7.57
CA ILE A 193 11.21 11.56 7.22
C ILE A 193 12.30 12.40 7.89
N LYS A 194 13.02 11.81 8.85
CA LYS A 194 14.08 12.50 9.63
C LYS A 194 15.36 12.72 8.82
N ASP A 195 15.66 11.83 7.92
CA ASP A 195 16.82 12.01 7.02
C ASP A 195 16.52 13.16 6.05
N GLU A 196 17.33 14.21 6.15
CA GLU A 196 17.11 15.44 5.39
C GLU A 196 17.28 15.25 3.88
N ALA A 197 18.24 14.45 3.44
CA ALA A 197 18.50 14.23 2.03
C ALA A 197 17.34 13.48 1.36
N ASN A 198 16.84 12.43 2.00
CA ASN A 198 15.70 11.67 1.52
C ASN A 198 14.39 12.50 1.56
N ARG A 199 14.21 13.30 2.61
CA ARG A 199 13.06 14.20 2.72
C ARG A 199 13.05 15.23 1.59
N ILE A 200 14.17 15.92 1.36
CA ILE A 200 14.33 16.91 0.27
C ILE A 200 14.07 16.24 -1.09
N SER A 201 14.67 15.07 -1.33
CA SER A 201 14.47 14.32 -2.58
C SER A 201 13.00 14.02 -2.86
N LEU A 202 12.23 13.61 -1.84
CA LEU A 202 10.80 13.34 -1.97
C LEU A 202 9.98 14.62 -2.19
N GLU A 203 10.29 15.70 -1.45
CA GLU A 203 9.62 16.99 -1.59
C GLU A 203 9.85 17.62 -2.98
N GLU A 204 11.08 17.52 -3.51
CA GLU A 204 11.42 17.97 -4.86
C GLU A 204 10.70 17.15 -5.92
N PHE A 205 10.66 15.83 -5.76
CA PHE A 205 9.94 14.94 -6.67
C PHE A 205 8.44 15.24 -6.67
N ALA A 206 7.80 15.37 -5.51
CA ALA A 206 6.39 15.72 -5.41
C ALA A 206 6.08 17.04 -6.11
N ARG A 207 6.95 18.05 -5.94
CA ARG A 207 6.83 19.35 -6.62
C ARG A 207 7.00 19.22 -8.13
N GLU A 208 7.97 18.43 -8.59
CA GLU A 208 8.22 18.19 -10.02
C GLU A 208 7.00 17.56 -10.74
N ILE A 209 6.31 16.64 -10.08
CA ILE A 209 5.12 15.98 -10.62
C ILE A 209 3.81 16.71 -10.28
N ASN A 210 3.88 17.95 -9.73
CA ASN A 210 2.73 18.77 -9.30
C ASN A 210 1.79 18.03 -8.31
N LYS A 211 2.35 17.32 -7.34
CA LYS A 211 1.60 16.68 -6.26
C LYS A 211 1.93 17.33 -4.92
N GLU A 212 0.95 17.39 -4.03
CA GLU A 212 1.11 17.89 -2.68
C GLU A 212 1.57 16.75 -1.74
N LEU A 213 2.59 17.02 -0.93
CA LEU A 213 3.07 16.08 0.09
C LEU A 213 2.49 16.47 1.45
N ILE A 214 1.78 15.55 2.09
CA ILE A 214 1.10 15.74 3.37
C ILE A 214 1.71 14.82 4.42
N TYR A 215 2.23 15.39 5.49
CA TYR A 215 2.63 14.66 6.69
C TYR A 215 1.46 14.65 7.67
N LEU A 216 0.86 13.46 7.89
CA LEU A 216 -0.32 13.31 8.75
C LEU A 216 0.00 13.53 10.23
N THR A 217 1.21 13.23 10.65
CA THR A 217 1.65 13.43 12.04
C THR A 217 3.04 14.06 12.11
N GLU A 218 3.42 14.57 13.27
CA GLU A 218 4.77 15.07 13.58
C GLU A 218 5.71 13.95 14.09
N TYR A 219 5.24 12.71 14.15
CA TYR A 219 6.05 11.57 14.55
C TYR A 219 7.04 11.20 13.43
N ASP A 220 8.06 10.41 13.78
CA ASP A 220 8.89 9.75 12.78
C ASP A 220 8.01 8.85 11.92
N ILE A 221 8.22 8.83 10.62
CA ILE A 221 7.44 8.03 9.67
C ILE A 221 7.38 6.55 10.09
N PHE A 222 6.18 5.95 10.05
CA PHE A 222 5.92 4.59 10.51
C PHE A 222 5.03 3.82 9.53
N ASP A 223 5.30 2.52 9.43
CA ASP A 223 4.59 1.59 8.55
C ASP A 223 3.24 1.18 9.17
N VAL A 224 2.20 1.25 8.37
CA VAL A 224 0.81 0.92 8.69
C VAL A 224 0.18 0.00 7.63
N GLY A 225 1.01 -0.64 6.81
CA GLY A 225 0.56 -1.51 5.73
C GLY A 225 -0.26 -0.77 4.66
N THR A 226 0.18 0.41 4.28
CA THR A 226 -0.47 1.29 3.30
C THR A 226 -1.77 1.96 3.81
N LEU A 227 -1.89 3.25 3.60
CA LEU A 227 -3.17 3.96 3.69
C LEU A 227 -3.94 3.65 2.41
N MET A 228 -4.84 2.68 2.46
CA MET A 228 -5.59 2.26 1.27
C MET A 228 -6.78 3.18 1.05
N ILE A 229 -6.61 4.19 0.18
CA ILE A 229 -7.60 5.21 -0.08
C ILE A 229 -8.34 4.90 -1.39
N MET A 230 -9.68 4.93 -1.33
CA MET A 230 -10.60 4.76 -2.44
C MET A 230 -11.40 6.03 -2.67
N GLU A 231 -11.45 6.48 -3.91
CA GLU A 231 -12.29 7.61 -4.30
C GLU A 231 -13.71 7.10 -4.61
N ASP A 232 -14.70 7.57 -3.84
CA ASP A 232 -16.10 7.14 -3.90
C ASP A 232 -16.93 8.10 -4.77
#